data_0d98355a167beac4525971688dc63aee
#
_entry.id   0d98355a167beac4525971688dc63aee
#
_cell.length_a   1.000
_cell.length_b   1.000
_cell.length_c   1.000
_cell.angle_alpha   90.00
_cell.angle_beta   90.00
_cell.angle_gamma   90.00
#
_symmetry.space_group_name_H-M   'P 1'
#
loop_
_entity.id
_entity.type
_entity.pdbx_description
1 polymer ?
#
loop_
_entity_poly.entity_id
_entity_poly.type
_entity_poly.pdbx_seq_one_letter_code
_entity_poly.pdbx_strand_id
1 'polypeptide(L)'
;MIKETFNFANNGDEFYTRLNDISKEIPNYNWANMIVYCNCDDPMKSNFYKYFKSNFKNLGIKKLFATYKSNNPLLFEFDGVNEKRTPISSGDFQANTSIINICNAIVTNPPYSSGMALEFIDMMLGSGKKFLIVAPLNIITKKKIFEYVNSGLLRIGYTSINSFDREDGSVSNSPSCWWTNFDVEKPFINTSFNYNENVYPKYDNYDAIDCSRADMIPNGYSGIIGVPVRFITKYNPKQFTLVGILNHPRINGKNIMSRILIQRNNVHEGTKKVRITESSYKRIFKDVSLYF
;
A
#
# COMPACT_ATOMS: atom_id res chain seq x y z
N MET A 1 23.57 16.19 -14.62
CA MET A 1 23.30 14.80 -14.23
C MET A 1 22.12 14.33 -15.07
N ILE A 2 22.38 13.44 -16.01
CA ILE A 2 21.40 12.90 -16.95
C ILE A 2 20.46 12.00 -16.11
N LYS A 3 19.18 12.41 -16.01
CA LYS A 3 18.14 11.52 -15.45
C LYS A 3 18.00 10.36 -16.42
N GLU A 4 18.33 9.16 -15.96
CA GLU A 4 18.01 7.95 -16.69
C GLU A 4 16.51 7.93 -16.95
N THR A 5 16.14 7.94 -18.21
CA THR A 5 14.76 7.71 -18.66
C THR A 5 14.43 6.26 -18.38
N PHE A 6 13.58 6.01 -17.40
CA PHE A 6 13.11 4.67 -17.07
C PHE A 6 12.42 4.04 -18.29
N ASN A 7 13.02 2.99 -18.82
CA ASN A 7 12.43 2.23 -19.92
C ASN A 7 11.36 1.28 -19.37
N PHE A 8 10.11 1.69 -19.45
CA PHE A 8 8.92 0.89 -19.07
C PHE A 8 8.50 -0.14 -20.14
N ALA A 9 9.31 -0.34 -21.16
CA ALA A 9 8.98 -1.28 -22.20
C ALA A 9 9.75 -2.58 -21.99
N ASN A 10 9.05 -3.62 -21.48
CA ASN A 10 9.33 -4.98 -21.95
C ASN A 10 8.15 -5.93 -21.65
N ASN A 11 7.48 -6.33 -22.73
CA ASN A 11 6.98 -7.66 -23.03
C ASN A 11 6.26 -8.43 -21.89
N GLY A 12 4.94 -8.41 -21.88
CA GLY A 12 4.15 -9.49 -21.28
C GLY A 12 3.89 -9.39 -19.78
N ASP A 13 4.33 -8.35 -19.08
CA ASP A 13 4.13 -8.18 -17.65
C ASP A 13 3.02 -7.16 -17.28
N GLU A 14 2.07 -6.92 -18.18
CA GLU A 14 0.92 -6.08 -17.85
C GLU A 14 -0.09 -6.87 -17.01
N PHE A 15 -0.22 -6.45 -15.76
CA PHE A 15 -1.16 -7.01 -14.79
C PHE A 15 -2.34 -6.06 -14.62
N TYR A 16 -3.53 -6.48 -15.05
CA TYR A 16 -4.73 -5.68 -14.89
C TYR A 16 -5.43 -6.01 -13.57
N THR A 17 -5.66 -4.99 -12.76
CA THR A 17 -6.46 -5.12 -11.55
C THR A 17 -7.88 -5.48 -11.91
N ARG A 18 -8.45 -6.49 -11.26
CA ARG A 18 -9.78 -7.00 -11.56
C ARG A 18 -10.86 -6.01 -11.19
N LEU A 19 -11.88 -5.93 -12.02
CA LEU A 19 -13.02 -5.03 -11.79
C LEU A 19 -13.69 -5.29 -10.43
N ASN A 20 -13.78 -6.55 -10.01
CA ASN A 20 -14.34 -6.93 -8.70
C ASN A 20 -13.54 -6.35 -7.51
N ASP A 21 -12.21 -6.29 -7.62
CA ASP A 21 -11.37 -5.74 -6.56
C ASP A 21 -11.50 -4.20 -6.52
N ILE A 22 -11.55 -3.56 -7.69
CA ILE A 22 -11.79 -2.12 -7.84
C ILE A 22 -13.15 -1.73 -7.27
N SER A 23 -14.20 -2.48 -7.61
CA SER A 23 -15.58 -2.21 -7.17
C SER A 23 -15.79 -2.35 -5.67
N LYS A 24 -14.97 -3.14 -4.98
CA LYS A 24 -14.99 -3.27 -3.53
C LYS A 24 -14.20 -2.17 -2.82
N GLU A 25 -13.18 -1.63 -3.46
CA GLU A 25 -12.29 -0.66 -2.83
C GLU A 25 -12.75 0.80 -3.05
N ILE A 26 -12.98 1.19 -4.30
CA ILE A 26 -13.26 2.58 -4.69
C ILE A 26 -14.42 3.22 -3.91
N PRO A 27 -15.55 2.54 -3.64
CA PRO A 27 -16.69 3.14 -2.93
C PRO A 27 -16.41 3.54 -1.48
N ASN A 28 -15.30 3.09 -0.90
CA ASN A 28 -14.96 3.43 0.49
C ASN A 28 -14.35 4.84 0.64
N TYR A 29 -14.14 5.56 -0.45
CA TYR A 29 -13.53 6.89 -0.47
C TYR A 29 -14.52 7.94 -0.99
N ASN A 30 -14.34 9.18 -0.53
CA ASN A 30 -15.12 10.30 -1.05
C ASN A 30 -14.47 10.85 -2.33
N TRP A 31 -15.14 10.70 -3.46
CA TRP A 31 -14.71 11.15 -4.79
C TRP A 31 -15.43 12.41 -5.25
N ALA A 32 -16.40 12.90 -4.49
CA ALA A 32 -17.26 14.01 -4.88
C ALA A 32 -16.45 15.26 -5.26
N ASN A 33 -16.77 15.82 -6.43
CA ASN A 33 -16.12 16.99 -7.04
C ASN A 33 -14.62 16.83 -7.36
N MET A 34 -14.08 15.60 -7.33
CA MET A 34 -12.69 15.36 -7.68
C MET A 34 -12.49 15.25 -9.20
N ILE A 35 -11.34 15.73 -9.65
CA ILE A 35 -10.77 15.41 -10.94
C ILE A 35 -9.86 14.20 -10.72
N VAL A 36 -10.21 13.06 -11.29
CA VAL A 36 -9.49 11.79 -11.14
C VAL A 36 -8.59 11.55 -12.34
N TYR A 37 -7.39 11.11 -12.10
CA TYR A 37 -6.42 10.74 -13.13
C TYR A 37 -6.03 9.27 -12.99
N CYS A 38 -6.37 8.46 -14.00
CA CYS A 38 -5.92 7.09 -14.16
C CYS A 38 -4.74 7.05 -15.14
N ASN A 39 -3.61 6.55 -14.69
CA ASN A 39 -2.42 6.45 -15.53
C ASN A 39 -1.85 5.02 -15.54
N CYS A 40 -0.83 4.80 -16.35
CA CYS A 40 -0.10 3.56 -16.53
C CYS A 40 -0.82 2.50 -17.38
N ASP A 41 -2.04 2.14 -17.08
CA ASP A 41 -2.80 1.16 -17.86
C ASP A 41 -3.41 1.78 -19.12
N ASP A 42 -3.48 1.00 -20.21
CA ASP A 42 -4.25 1.38 -21.43
C ASP A 42 -5.72 1.62 -21.06
N PRO A 43 -6.26 2.84 -21.25
CA PRO A 43 -7.65 3.17 -20.88
C PRO A 43 -8.70 2.30 -21.57
N MET A 44 -8.38 1.73 -22.72
CA MET A 44 -9.30 0.82 -23.46
C MET A 44 -9.39 -0.55 -22.78
N LYS A 45 -8.35 -0.95 -22.05
CA LYS A 45 -8.28 -2.25 -21.33
C LYS A 45 -8.47 -2.07 -19.84
N SER A 46 -7.95 -0.98 -19.26
CA SER A 46 -7.92 -0.70 -17.82
C SER A 46 -9.31 -0.75 -17.17
N ASN A 47 -9.44 -1.58 -16.15
CA ASN A 47 -10.65 -1.64 -15.35
C ASN A 47 -10.83 -0.40 -14.46
N PHE A 48 -9.76 0.35 -14.14
CA PHE A 48 -9.86 1.63 -13.43
C PHE A 48 -10.61 2.66 -14.23
N TYR A 49 -10.17 2.93 -15.46
CA TYR A 49 -10.82 3.89 -16.32
C TYR A 49 -12.28 3.52 -16.59
N LYS A 50 -12.53 2.24 -16.93
CA LYS A 50 -13.88 1.71 -17.15
C LYS A 50 -14.78 1.90 -15.92
N TYR A 51 -14.27 1.59 -14.73
CA TYR A 51 -15.03 1.70 -13.50
C TYR A 51 -15.40 3.15 -13.19
N PHE A 52 -14.43 4.07 -13.20
CA PHE A 52 -14.69 5.48 -12.95
C PHE A 52 -15.63 6.09 -13.99
N LYS A 53 -15.48 5.73 -15.26
CA LYS A 53 -16.36 6.19 -16.33
C LYS A 53 -17.81 5.71 -16.14
N SER A 54 -17.99 4.42 -15.84
CA SER A 54 -19.33 3.84 -15.64
C SER A 54 -20.01 4.35 -14.37
N ASN A 55 -19.24 4.70 -13.33
CA ASN A 55 -19.76 5.18 -12.05
C ASN A 55 -19.60 6.71 -11.87
N PHE A 56 -19.34 7.44 -12.94
CA PHE A 56 -18.98 8.86 -12.91
C PHE A 56 -19.97 9.70 -12.08
N LYS A 57 -21.25 9.58 -12.36
CA LYS A 57 -22.33 10.30 -11.67
C LYS A 57 -22.49 9.82 -10.23
N ASN A 58 -22.46 8.51 -10.00
CA ASN A 58 -22.64 7.92 -8.66
C ASN A 58 -21.51 8.31 -7.70
N LEU A 59 -20.27 8.40 -8.20
CA LEU A 59 -19.12 8.85 -7.45
C LEU A 59 -19.04 10.37 -7.31
N GLY A 60 -19.82 11.10 -8.12
CA GLY A 60 -19.86 12.57 -8.13
C GLY A 60 -18.55 13.21 -8.58
N ILE A 61 -17.73 12.52 -9.38
CA ILE A 61 -16.47 13.08 -9.87
C ILE A 61 -16.73 14.17 -10.90
N LYS A 62 -15.84 15.16 -10.94
CA LYS A 62 -15.98 16.34 -11.81
C LYS A 62 -15.40 16.08 -13.20
N LYS A 63 -14.31 15.34 -13.28
CA LYS A 63 -13.64 15.00 -14.54
C LYS A 63 -12.78 13.75 -14.37
N LEU A 64 -12.64 13.00 -15.45
CA LEU A 64 -11.78 11.82 -15.50
C LEU A 64 -10.75 12.00 -16.61
N PHE A 65 -9.49 11.83 -16.27
CA PHE A 65 -8.38 11.77 -17.20
C PHE A 65 -7.76 10.39 -17.21
N ALA A 66 -7.22 10.00 -18.36
CA ALA A 66 -6.34 8.83 -18.42
C ALA A 66 -5.26 8.99 -19.51
N THR A 67 -4.08 8.46 -19.22
CA THR A 67 -2.97 8.33 -20.17
C THR A 67 -2.26 7.00 -19.94
N TYR A 68 -1.56 6.52 -20.97
CA TYR A 68 -0.70 5.36 -20.87
C TYR A 68 0.46 5.48 -21.84
N LYS A 69 1.56 4.79 -21.54
CA LYS A 69 2.76 4.79 -22.38
C LYS A 69 2.49 3.95 -23.63
N SER A 70 2.61 4.57 -24.80
CA SER A 70 2.48 3.90 -26.10
C SER A 70 3.25 4.66 -27.17
N ASN A 71 3.35 4.09 -28.37
CA ASN A 71 4.00 4.75 -29.52
C ASN A 71 3.18 5.95 -30.02
N ASN A 72 1.86 5.92 -29.82
CA ASN A 72 0.94 7.01 -30.20
C ASN A 72 0.10 7.38 -28.96
N PRO A 73 0.67 8.07 -27.96
CA PRO A 73 0.01 8.29 -26.70
C PRO A 73 -1.15 9.28 -26.84
N LEU A 74 -2.25 8.95 -26.18
CA LEU A 74 -3.47 9.75 -26.15
C LEU A 74 -3.80 10.16 -24.71
N LEU A 75 -4.27 11.38 -24.56
CA LEU A 75 -4.99 11.84 -23.38
C LEU A 75 -6.49 11.53 -23.58
N PHE A 76 -7.05 10.76 -22.68
CA PHE A 76 -8.49 10.55 -22.56
C PHE A 76 -9.06 11.52 -21.54
N GLU A 77 -10.08 12.26 -21.92
CA GLU A 77 -10.83 13.17 -21.07
C GLU A 77 -12.31 12.79 -21.11
N PHE A 78 -12.92 12.65 -19.94
CA PHE A 78 -14.34 12.37 -19.82
C PHE A 78 -14.98 13.34 -18.81
N ASP A 79 -16.08 14.00 -19.21
CA ASP A 79 -16.80 15.00 -18.42
C ASP A 79 -18.12 14.49 -17.82
N GLY A 80 -18.39 13.19 -17.99
CA GLY A 80 -19.63 12.55 -17.56
C GLY A 80 -20.66 12.37 -18.70
N VAL A 81 -20.42 12.96 -19.85
CA VAL A 81 -21.23 12.84 -21.07
C VAL A 81 -20.35 12.53 -22.27
N ASN A 82 -19.36 13.38 -22.53
CA ASN A 82 -18.49 13.31 -23.69
C ASN A 82 -17.12 12.77 -23.35
N GLU A 83 -16.59 11.92 -24.22
CA GLU A 83 -15.19 11.48 -24.19
C GLU A 83 -14.43 12.13 -25.33
N LYS A 84 -13.36 12.84 -25.00
CA LYS A 84 -12.41 13.41 -25.95
C LYS A 84 -11.10 12.65 -25.86
N ARG A 85 -10.46 12.38 -26.99
CA ARG A 85 -9.13 11.78 -27.11
C ARG A 85 -8.23 12.74 -27.87
N THR A 86 -7.12 13.12 -27.27
CA THR A 86 -6.20 14.10 -27.83
C THR A 86 -4.80 13.50 -27.90
N PRO A 87 -4.11 13.53 -29.05
CA PRO A 87 -2.70 13.15 -29.12
C PRO A 87 -1.84 13.99 -28.17
N ILE A 88 -0.91 13.36 -27.50
CA ILE A 88 0.05 14.00 -26.58
C ILE A 88 1.47 13.55 -26.90
N SER A 89 2.47 14.31 -26.47
CA SER A 89 3.87 14.03 -26.74
C SER A 89 4.40 12.80 -25.99
N SER A 90 3.83 12.50 -24.85
CA SER A 90 4.19 11.33 -24.03
C SER A 90 3.00 10.86 -23.19
N GLY A 91 2.79 9.55 -23.13
CA GLY A 91 1.87 8.91 -22.20
C GLY A 91 2.47 8.58 -20.85
N ASP A 92 3.76 8.87 -20.66
CA ASP A 92 4.46 8.66 -19.41
C ASP A 92 3.88 9.56 -18.31
N PHE A 93 3.67 8.99 -17.14
CA PHE A 93 3.13 9.71 -15.98
C PHE A 93 3.96 10.96 -15.65
N GLN A 94 5.28 10.84 -15.62
CA GLN A 94 6.18 11.95 -15.26
C GLN A 94 6.15 13.12 -16.26
N ALA A 95 5.83 12.85 -17.51
CA ALA A 95 5.74 13.87 -18.55
C ALA A 95 4.43 14.68 -18.50
N ASN A 96 3.39 14.16 -17.83
CA ASN A 96 2.04 14.74 -17.81
C ASN A 96 1.82 15.66 -16.61
N THR A 97 2.78 16.53 -16.31
CA THR A 97 2.73 17.46 -15.17
C THR A 97 1.53 18.39 -15.18
N SER A 98 1.06 18.80 -16.36
CA SER A 98 -0.15 19.63 -16.52
C SER A 98 -1.41 18.92 -15.96
N ILE A 99 -1.55 17.61 -16.22
CA ILE A 99 -2.67 16.82 -15.69
C ILE A 99 -2.50 16.61 -14.19
N ILE A 100 -1.28 16.27 -13.75
CA ILE A 100 -0.97 16.10 -12.32
C ILE A 100 -1.31 17.39 -11.55
N ASN A 101 -0.99 18.56 -12.09
CA ASN A 101 -1.24 19.83 -11.42
C ASN A 101 -2.74 20.12 -11.21
N ILE A 102 -3.59 19.74 -12.16
CA ILE A 102 -5.04 20.01 -12.09
C ILE A 102 -5.85 18.88 -11.47
N CYS A 103 -5.36 17.63 -11.42
CA CYS A 103 -6.09 16.54 -10.79
C CYS A 103 -6.11 16.68 -9.26
N ASN A 104 -7.11 16.07 -8.63
CA ASN A 104 -7.22 15.97 -7.18
C ASN A 104 -6.74 14.61 -6.68
N ALA A 105 -6.97 13.56 -7.48
CA ALA A 105 -6.63 12.20 -7.11
C ALA A 105 -6.05 11.41 -8.30
N ILE A 106 -5.08 10.54 -8.00
CA ILE A 106 -4.42 9.65 -8.95
C ILE A 106 -4.73 8.22 -8.53
N VAL A 107 -5.24 7.42 -9.48
CA VAL A 107 -5.60 6.03 -9.23
C VAL A 107 -4.98 5.15 -10.30
N THR A 108 -4.17 4.16 -9.89
CA THR A 108 -3.40 3.38 -10.84
C THR A 108 -2.89 2.05 -10.29
N ASN A 109 -2.53 1.16 -11.21
CA ASN A 109 -1.66 0.02 -10.97
C ASN A 109 -0.34 0.25 -11.73
N PRO A 110 0.68 0.87 -11.08
CA PRO A 110 1.93 1.16 -11.78
C PRO A 110 2.73 -0.13 -12.04
N PRO A 111 3.62 -0.12 -13.04
CA PRO A 111 4.49 -1.26 -13.30
C PRO A 111 5.48 -1.42 -12.14
N TYR A 112 5.58 -2.64 -11.58
CA TYR A 112 6.44 -2.95 -10.42
C TYR A 112 7.75 -3.65 -10.78
N SER A 113 8.04 -3.85 -12.03
CA SER A 113 9.35 -4.35 -12.45
C SER A 113 10.46 -3.45 -11.89
N SER A 114 11.51 -4.07 -11.35
CA SER A 114 12.73 -3.38 -10.88
C SER A 114 12.64 -2.50 -9.61
N GLY A 115 11.67 -2.72 -8.73
CA GLY A 115 11.66 -2.01 -7.42
C GLY A 115 11.06 -0.60 -7.44
N MET A 116 10.45 -0.17 -8.53
CA MET A 116 9.90 1.18 -8.76
C MET A 116 8.71 1.56 -7.85
N ALA A 117 8.14 0.61 -7.09
CA ALA A 117 7.01 0.92 -6.21
C ALA A 117 7.32 2.01 -5.19
N LEU A 118 8.54 2.01 -4.63
CA LEU A 118 8.96 3.04 -3.68
C LEU A 118 9.06 4.42 -4.34
N GLU A 119 9.72 4.49 -5.48
CA GLU A 119 9.91 5.74 -6.22
C GLU A 119 8.57 6.33 -6.67
N PHE A 120 7.65 5.47 -7.09
CA PHE A 120 6.30 5.89 -7.45
C PHE A 120 5.53 6.45 -6.26
N ILE A 121 5.59 5.79 -5.09
CA ILE A 121 4.98 6.28 -3.85
C ILE A 121 5.61 7.62 -3.41
N ASP A 122 6.93 7.75 -3.49
CA ASP A 122 7.63 9.00 -3.19
C ASP A 122 7.13 10.15 -4.06
N MET A 123 7.01 9.89 -5.36
CA MET A 123 6.50 10.88 -6.31
C MET A 123 5.04 11.24 -6.02
N MET A 124 4.19 10.26 -5.66
CA MET A 124 2.81 10.50 -5.28
C MET A 124 2.70 11.38 -4.03
N LEU A 125 3.45 11.04 -2.99
CA LEU A 125 3.50 11.85 -1.76
C LEU A 125 4.04 13.25 -2.04
N GLY A 126 5.09 13.37 -2.85
CA GLY A 126 5.68 14.66 -3.25
C GLY A 126 4.76 15.52 -4.13
N SER A 127 3.80 14.94 -4.83
CA SER A 127 2.83 15.67 -5.66
C SER A 127 1.80 16.44 -4.84
N GLY A 128 1.61 16.11 -3.55
CA GLY A 128 0.56 16.66 -2.69
C GLY A 128 -0.87 16.25 -3.09
N LYS A 129 -1.02 15.33 -4.06
CA LYS A 129 -2.31 14.85 -4.51
C LYS A 129 -2.78 13.66 -3.67
N LYS A 130 -4.10 13.46 -3.59
CA LYS A 130 -4.62 12.18 -3.11
C LYS A 130 -4.26 11.08 -4.11
N PHE A 131 -4.00 9.89 -3.62
CA PHE A 131 -3.74 8.76 -4.49
C PHE A 131 -4.26 7.45 -3.91
N LEU A 132 -4.55 6.53 -4.80
CA LEU A 132 -4.88 5.14 -4.50
C LEU A 132 -4.19 4.26 -5.53
N ILE A 133 -3.18 3.51 -5.10
CA ILE A 133 -2.36 2.68 -5.98
C ILE A 133 -2.34 1.23 -5.52
N VAL A 134 -2.25 0.34 -6.47
CA VAL A 134 -2.03 -1.09 -6.19
C VAL A 134 -0.53 -1.33 -6.11
N ALA A 135 -0.06 -2.02 -5.08
CA ALA A 135 1.34 -2.45 -5.00
C ALA A 135 1.49 -3.73 -4.18
N PRO A 136 2.60 -4.48 -4.39
CA PRO A 136 2.89 -5.68 -3.61
C PRO A 136 2.93 -5.39 -2.10
N LEU A 137 2.39 -6.32 -1.33
CA LEU A 137 2.29 -6.17 0.12
C LEU A 137 3.66 -6.09 0.80
N ASN A 138 4.64 -6.78 0.26
CA ASN A 138 5.98 -6.88 0.84
C ASN A 138 6.80 -5.58 0.78
N ILE A 139 6.35 -4.55 0.05
CA ILE A 139 7.04 -3.25 0.05
C ILE A 139 7.10 -2.59 1.42
N ILE A 140 6.20 -2.99 2.36
CA ILE A 140 6.25 -2.54 3.76
C ILE A 140 7.59 -2.85 4.43
N THR A 141 8.32 -3.86 3.95
CA THR A 141 9.64 -4.22 4.49
C THR A 141 10.74 -3.25 4.05
N LYS A 142 10.45 -2.34 3.13
CA LYS A 142 11.37 -1.26 2.76
C LYS A 142 11.33 -0.16 3.81
N LYS A 143 12.49 0.29 4.26
CA LYS A 143 12.65 1.30 5.32
C LYS A 143 11.70 2.49 5.13
N LYS A 144 11.80 3.15 4.00
CA LYS A 144 11.07 4.38 3.72
C LYS A 144 9.54 4.17 3.68
N ILE A 145 9.07 3.03 3.16
CA ILE A 145 7.64 2.68 3.17
C ILE A 145 7.15 2.47 4.60
N PHE A 146 7.94 1.76 5.42
CA PHE A 146 7.63 1.57 6.84
C PHE A 146 7.52 2.91 7.57
N GLU A 147 8.47 3.82 7.35
CA GLU A 147 8.46 5.18 7.93
C GLU A 147 7.21 5.98 7.51
N TYR A 148 6.81 5.90 6.24
CA TYR A 148 5.60 6.55 5.76
C TYR A 148 4.32 6.00 6.39
N VAL A 149 4.25 4.69 6.59
CA VAL A 149 3.09 4.07 7.27
C VAL A 149 3.09 4.44 8.75
N ASN A 150 4.25 4.39 9.40
CA ASN A 150 4.38 4.69 10.83
C ASN A 150 4.08 6.16 11.16
N SER A 151 4.42 7.08 10.24
CA SER A 151 4.09 8.51 10.36
C SER A 151 2.65 8.85 9.96
N GLY A 152 1.91 7.89 9.38
CA GLY A 152 0.54 8.10 8.89
C GLY A 152 0.46 8.84 7.55
N LEU A 153 1.57 9.05 6.86
CA LEU A 153 1.59 9.63 5.50
C LEU A 153 1.07 8.64 4.46
N LEU A 154 1.30 7.35 4.69
CA LEU A 154 0.85 6.26 3.83
C LEU A 154 -0.01 5.29 4.63
N ARG A 155 -1.08 4.81 4.05
CA ARG A 155 -2.03 3.87 4.65
C ARG A 155 -2.31 2.72 3.70
N ILE A 156 -2.83 1.63 4.25
CA ILE A 156 -3.33 0.49 3.47
C ILE A 156 -4.84 0.66 3.31
N GLY A 157 -5.33 0.53 2.08
CA GLY A 157 -6.76 0.58 1.77
C GLY A 157 -7.59 -0.52 2.42
N TYR A 158 -8.86 -0.57 2.12
CA TYR A 158 -9.82 -1.40 2.83
C TYR A 158 -9.76 -2.88 2.45
N THR A 159 -9.43 -3.19 1.19
CA THR A 159 -9.44 -4.56 0.66
C THR A 159 -8.04 -5.04 0.27
N SER A 160 -7.92 -6.32 -0.04
CA SER A 160 -6.67 -6.94 -0.50
C SER A 160 -6.86 -7.52 -1.89
N ILE A 161 -5.80 -7.54 -2.67
CA ILE A 161 -5.75 -8.09 -4.01
C ILE A 161 -4.86 -9.34 -3.97
N ASN A 162 -5.37 -10.45 -4.48
CA ASN A 162 -4.62 -11.72 -4.51
C ASN A 162 -4.19 -12.13 -5.91
N SER A 163 -4.88 -11.64 -6.94
CA SER A 163 -4.65 -12.03 -8.32
C SER A 163 -4.99 -10.91 -9.30
N PHE A 164 -4.36 -10.98 -10.45
CA PHE A 164 -4.50 -10.04 -11.56
C PHE A 164 -4.81 -10.80 -12.84
N ASP A 165 -5.50 -10.15 -13.77
CA ASP A 165 -5.68 -10.65 -15.11
C ASP A 165 -4.49 -10.22 -15.97
N ARG A 166 -4.02 -11.10 -16.85
CA ARG A 166 -3.00 -10.80 -17.85
C ARG A 166 -3.63 -10.58 -19.23
N GLU A 167 -2.87 -9.98 -20.12
CA GLU A 167 -3.32 -9.69 -21.48
C GLU A 167 -3.67 -10.96 -22.27
N ASP A 168 -2.97 -12.08 -22.01
CA ASP A 168 -3.20 -13.39 -22.62
C ASP A 168 -4.41 -14.14 -22.02
N GLY A 169 -5.14 -13.51 -21.09
CA GLY A 169 -6.27 -14.12 -20.39
C GLY A 169 -5.88 -15.03 -19.22
N SER A 170 -4.59 -15.22 -18.95
CA SER A 170 -4.14 -15.98 -17.80
C SER A 170 -4.25 -15.15 -16.50
N VAL A 171 -4.11 -15.81 -15.37
CA VAL A 171 -4.19 -15.20 -14.03
C VAL A 171 -2.83 -15.26 -13.36
N SER A 172 -2.38 -14.12 -12.84
CA SER A 172 -1.20 -14.04 -12.00
C SER A 172 -1.59 -13.89 -10.53
N ASN A 173 -1.05 -14.74 -9.67
CA ASN A 173 -1.24 -14.67 -8.23
C ASN A 173 -0.10 -13.85 -7.61
N SER A 174 -0.42 -12.66 -7.13
CA SER A 174 0.54 -11.79 -6.45
C SER A 174 -0.16 -11.07 -5.30
N PRO A 175 0.16 -11.41 -4.04
CA PRO A 175 -0.42 -10.74 -2.88
C PRO A 175 -0.09 -9.26 -2.87
N SER A 176 -1.10 -8.44 -3.11
CA SER A 176 -1.00 -6.99 -3.20
C SER A 176 -2.07 -6.33 -2.33
N CYS A 177 -1.96 -5.04 -2.15
CA CYS A 177 -2.95 -4.24 -1.47
C CYS A 177 -3.01 -2.83 -2.07
N TRP A 178 -3.96 -2.07 -1.60
CA TRP A 178 -4.12 -0.67 -1.94
C TRP A 178 -3.26 0.18 -1.02
N TRP A 179 -2.44 1.05 -1.59
CA TRP A 179 -1.61 2.02 -0.88
C TRP A 179 -2.15 3.41 -1.15
N THR A 180 -2.34 4.20 -0.10
CA THR A 180 -3.06 5.46 -0.22
C THR A 180 -2.65 6.49 0.84
N ASN A 181 -2.84 7.77 0.53
CA ASN A 181 -2.83 8.86 1.49
C ASN A 181 -4.24 9.40 1.80
N PHE A 182 -5.29 8.74 1.31
CA PHE A 182 -6.63 8.98 1.83
C PHE A 182 -6.72 8.54 3.29
N ASP A 183 -7.68 9.10 4.01
CA ASP A 183 -7.98 8.63 5.36
C ASP A 183 -8.66 7.26 5.29
N VAL A 184 -8.12 6.33 6.05
CA VAL A 184 -8.62 4.95 6.14
C VAL A 184 -8.77 4.61 7.61
N GLU A 185 -9.97 4.24 8.01
CA GLU A 185 -10.23 3.70 9.35
C GLU A 185 -10.40 2.18 9.28
N LYS A 186 -9.55 1.48 10.02
CA LYS A 186 -9.65 0.02 10.17
C LYS A 186 -10.39 -0.32 11.46
N PRO A 187 -11.23 -1.38 11.46
CA PRO A 187 -11.83 -1.87 12.70
C PRO A 187 -10.74 -2.36 13.67
N PHE A 188 -11.06 -2.35 14.96
CA PHE A 188 -10.22 -3.02 15.95
C PHE A 188 -10.22 -4.52 15.66
N ILE A 189 -9.03 -5.12 15.77
CA ILE A 189 -8.90 -6.58 15.72
C ILE A 189 -9.44 -7.13 17.03
N ASN A 190 -10.49 -7.95 16.93
CA ASN A 190 -10.98 -8.67 18.09
C ASN A 190 -10.02 -9.82 18.42
N THR A 191 -9.45 -9.78 19.60
CA THR A 191 -8.51 -10.78 20.11
C THR A 191 -9.08 -11.38 21.38
N SER A 192 -9.35 -12.68 21.37
CA SER A 192 -9.99 -13.40 22.48
C SER A 192 -9.01 -14.20 23.34
N PHE A 193 -7.73 -14.24 22.97
CA PHE A 193 -6.72 -15.06 23.64
C PHE A 193 -5.97 -14.25 24.70
N ASN A 194 -5.80 -14.84 25.88
CA ASN A 194 -4.88 -14.31 26.88
C ASN A 194 -3.45 -14.77 26.59
N TYR A 195 -2.48 -13.99 27.03
CA TYR A 195 -1.08 -14.40 26.92
C TYR A 195 -0.83 -15.66 27.74
N ASN A 196 -0.13 -16.61 27.12
CA ASN A 196 0.38 -17.83 27.77
C ASN A 196 1.74 -18.15 27.14
N GLU A 197 2.79 -18.16 27.93
CA GLU A 197 4.17 -18.37 27.47
C GLU A 197 4.39 -19.70 26.75
N ASN A 198 3.59 -20.73 27.05
CA ASN A 198 3.66 -22.03 26.39
C ASN A 198 3.01 -22.05 24.99
N VAL A 199 2.27 -21.02 24.63
CA VAL A 199 1.54 -20.93 23.35
C VAL A 199 2.28 -20.05 22.34
N TYR A 200 2.96 -19.00 22.81
CA TYR A 200 3.62 -18.03 21.96
C TYR A 200 5.13 -18.25 21.99
N PRO A 201 5.73 -18.80 20.90
CA PRO A 201 7.16 -19.01 20.86
C PRO A 201 7.88 -17.66 20.88
N LYS A 202 9.04 -17.63 21.57
CA LYS A 202 9.96 -16.50 21.54
C LYS A 202 10.95 -16.66 20.40
N TYR A 203 11.42 -15.54 19.89
CA TYR A 203 12.52 -15.56 18.93
C TYR A 203 13.84 -15.84 19.64
N ASP A 204 14.72 -16.62 19.02
CA ASP A 204 16.03 -16.96 19.56
C ASP A 204 16.94 -15.73 19.66
N ASN A 205 16.73 -14.78 18.78
CA ASN A 205 17.60 -13.62 18.59
C ASN A 205 16.95 -12.27 18.92
N TYR A 206 15.71 -12.28 19.47
CA TYR A 206 14.97 -11.05 19.82
C TYR A 206 14.10 -11.25 21.06
N ASP A 207 13.98 -10.20 21.85
CA ASP A 207 13.04 -10.19 22.98
C ASP A 207 11.63 -9.83 22.50
N ALA A 208 11.03 -10.77 21.76
CA ALA A 208 9.67 -10.69 21.27
C ALA A 208 9.06 -12.08 21.09
N ILE A 209 7.74 -12.15 21.13
CA ILE A 209 6.99 -13.38 20.84
C ILE A 209 6.54 -13.42 19.38
N ASP A 210 6.43 -14.61 18.80
CA ASP A 210 5.81 -14.79 17.48
C ASP A 210 4.29 -15.01 17.61
N CYS A 211 3.54 -14.32 16.77
CA CYS A 211 2.11 -14.53 16.60
C CYS A 211 1.78 -14.68 15.13
N SER A 212 1.56 -15.90 14.67
CA SER A 212 1.36 -16.22 13.25
C SER A 212 0.01 -15.75 12.67
N ARG A 213 -0.94 -15.35 13.53
CA ARG A 213 -2.29 -14.93 13.11
C ARG A 213 -2.74 -13.70 13.91
N ALA A 214 -3.36 -12.73 13.21
CA ALA A 214 -3.80 -11.47 13.83
C ALA A 214 -4.89 -11.67 14.90
N ASP A 215 -5.76 -12.64 14.74
CA ASP A 215 -6.81 -12.98 15.71
C ASP A 215 -6.27 -13.69 16.98
N MET A 216 -5.02 -14.15 16.94
CA MET A 216 -4.33 -14.76 18.07
C MET A 216 -3.44 -13.78 18.83
N ILE A 217 -3.40 -12.50 18.46
CA ILE A 217 -2.60 -11.51 19.21
C ILE A 217 -3.09 -11.47 20.66
N PRO A 218 -2.23 -11.77 21.66
CA PRO A 218 -2.71 -11.97 23.02
C PRO A 218 -3.18 -10.68 23.68
N ASN A 219 -4.22 -10.80 24.48
CA ASN A 219 -4.65 -9.75 25.40
C ASN A 219 -3.71 -9.74 26.63
N GLY A 220 -3.51 -8.55 27.19
CA GLY A 220 -2.71 -8.40 28.42
C GLY A 220 -1.18 -8.56 28.24
N TYR A 221 -0.70 -8.77 27.02
CA TYR A 221 0.75 -8.79 26.76
C TYR A 221 1.24 -7.39 26.36
N SER A 222 2.17 -6.86 27.14
CA SER A 222 2.73 -5.51 26.96
C SER A 222 4.05 -5.48 26.17
N GLY A 223 4.64 -6.66 25.91
CA GLY A 223 5.88 -6.78 25.16
C GLY A 223 5.70 -6.65 23.66
N ILE A 224 6.80 -6.84 22.93
CA ILE A 224 6.82 -6.77 21.47
C ILE A 224 6.33 -8.10 20.88
N ILE A 225 5.53 -8.01 19.84
CA ILE A 225 4.91 -9.14 19.14
C ILE A 225 5.31 -9.08 17.67
N GLY A 226 5.91 -10.15 17.16
CA GLY A 226 6.15 -10.31 15.74
C GLY A 226 4.94 -10.92 15.04
N VAL A 227 4.44 -10.25 14.00
CA VAL A 227 3.29 -10.70 13.22
C VAL A 227 3.66 -10.83 11.74
N PRO A 228 2.99 -11.69 10.96
CA PRO A 228 3.24 -11.79 9.53
C PRO A 228 3.06 -10.44 8.81
N VAL A 229 3.81 -10.21 7.73
CA VAL A 229 3.73 -8.98 6.92
C VAL A 229 2.29 -8.66 6.51
N ARG A 230 1.47 -9.68 6.25
CA ARG A 230 0.04 -9.51 5.91
C ARG A 230 -0.78 -8.82 7.02
N PHE A 231 -0.32 -8.80 8.26
CA PHE A 231 -0.98 -8.07 9.35
C PHE A 231 -1.24 -6.60 9.01
N ILE A 232 -0.36 -5.98 8.19
CA ILE A 232 -0.48 -4.56 7.84
C ILE A 232 -1.83 -4.21 7.19
N THR A 233 -2.48 -5.16 6.51
CA THR A 233 -3.81 -4.95 5.92
C THR A 233 -4.91 -4.79 6.97
N LYS A 234 -4.65 -5.22 8.20
CA LYS A 234 -5.55 -5.11 9.36
C LYS A 234 -5.06 -4.11 10.40
N TYR A 235 -3.91 -3.50 10.15
CA TYR A 235 -3.29 -2.57 11.10
C TYR A 235 -4.20 -1.39 11.43
N ASN A 236 -4.40 -1.17 12.72
CA ASN A 236 -5.10 -0.01 13.26
C ASN A 236 -4.16 0.72 14.23
N PRO A 237 -3.74 1.96 13.92
CA PRO A 237 -2.81 2.72 14.77
C PRO A 237 -3.40 3.13 16.12
N LYS A 238 -4.73 3.08 16.29
CA LYS A 238 -5.38 3.27 17.58
C LYS A 238 -5.19 2.05 18.51
N GLN A 239 -4.92 0.86 17.93
CA GLN A 239 -4.80 -0.40 18.67
C GLN A 239 -3.36 -0.88 18.85
N PHE A 240 -2.50 -0.60 17.86
CA PHE A 240 -1.11 -1.06 17.85
C PHE A 240 -0.16 0.06 17.42
N THR A 241 1.04 0.01 17.97
CA THR A 241 2.19 0.79 17.47
C THR A 241 3.07 -0.13 16.64
N LEU A 242 3.51 0.32 15.47
CA LEU A 242 4.54 -0.34 14.68
C LEU A 242 5.90 -0.06 15.30
N VAL A 243 6.66 -1.12 15.60
CA VAL A 243 7.97 -1.02 16.25
C VAL A 243 9.10 -1.17 15.24
N GLY A 244 8.93 -2.05 14.26
CA GLY A 244 9.96 -2.30 13.26
C GLY A 244 9.66 -3.48 12.35
N ILE A 245 10.64 -3.81 11.51
CA ILE A 245 10.62 -5.01 10.66
C ILE A 245 11.72 -5.96 11.13
N LEU A 246 11.33 -7.19 11.35
CA LEU A 246 12.22 -8.26 11.73
C LEU A 246 12.58 -9.08 10.50
N ASN A 247 13.79 -8.86 9.99
CA ASN A 247 14.34 -9.67 8.92
C ASN A 247 15.05 -10.88 9.52
N HIS A 248 14.84 -12.06 8.93
CA HIS A 248 15.48 -13.32 9.35
C HIS A 248 15.24 -13.72 10.84
N PRO A 249 13.98 -13.69 11.34
CA PRO A 249 13.69 -14.19 12.67
C PRO A 249 13.98 -15.69 12.77
N ARG A 250 14.44 -16.14 13.95
CA ARG A 250 14.67 -17.56 14.23
C ARG A 250 13.84 -18.00 15.42
N ILE A 251 13.30 -19.21 15.32
CA ILE A 251 12.60 -19.91 16.41
C ILE A 251 13.12 -21.33 16.44
N ASN A 252 13.65 -21.77 17.60
CA ASN A 252 14.26 -23.08 17.79
C ASN A 252 15.32 -23.38 16.70
N GLY A 253 16.20 -22.42 16.43
CA GLY A 253 17.27 -22.51 15.43
C GLY A 253 16.82 -22.44 13.97
N LYS A 254 15.52 -22.36 13.67
CA LYS A 254 14.98 -22.31 12.30
C LYS A 254 14.65 -20.89 11.88
N ASN A 255 15.10 -20.50 10.70
CA ASN A 255 14.70 -19.23 10.09
C ASN A 255 13.23 -19.28 9.67
N ILE A 256 12.51 -18.21 9.91
CA ILE A 256 11.15 -18.01 9.45
C ILE A 256 11.06 -16.73 8.59
N MET A 257 9.91 -16.52 7.95
CA MET A 257 9.68 -15.33 7.12
C MET A 257 9.71 -14.06 7.95
N SER A 258 10.09 -12.93 7.33
CA SER A 258 10.09 -11.60 7.95
C SER A 258 8.78 -11.29 8.68
N ARG A 259 8.90 -10.54 9.76
CA ARG A 259 7.78 -10.12 10.61
C ARG A 259 7.72 -8.59 10.73
N ILE A 260 6.53 -8.08 10.91
CA ILE A 260 6.31 -6.74 11.46
C ILE A 260 6.31 -6.88 12.98
N LEU A 261 7.10 -6.07 13.65
CA LEU A 261 7.08 -5.93 15.09
C LEU A 261 6.03 -4.90 15.49
N ILE A 262 5.14 -5.29 16.38
CA ILE A 262 4.08 -4.44 16.92
C ILE A 262 4.11 -4.45 18.43
N GLN A 263 3.56 -3.40 19.02
CA GLN A 263 3.24 -3.34 20.43
C GLN A 263 1.79 -2.91 20.59
N ARG A 264 1.05 -3.52 21.51
CA ARG A 264 -0.32 -3.13 21.81
C ARG A 264 -0.33 -1.76 22.50
N ASN A 265 -1.16 -0.86 22.01
CA ASN A 265 -1.43 0.39 22.71
C ASN A 265 -2.26 0.08 23.96
N ASN A 266 -1.78 0.49 25.12
CA ASN A 266 -2.56 0.38 26.35
C ASN A 266 -3.73 1.37 26.27
N VAL A 267 -4.95 0.86 26.19
CA VAL A 267 -6.19 1.64 26.16
C VAL A 267 -6.64 2.03 27.57
N HIS A 268 -5.79 1.91 28.57
CA HIS A 268 -6.07 2.43 29.91
C HIS A 268 -5.48 3.83 30.07
N GLU A 269 -6.35 4.78 30.33
CA GLU A 269 -5.97 6.12 30.79
C GLU A 269 -4.91 6.02 31.89
N GLY A 270 -3.74 6.60 31.66
CA GLY A 270 -2.70 6.75 32.67
C GLY A 270 -1.38 6.04 32.43
N THR A 271 -1.23 5.13 31.48
CA THR A 271 0.06 4.50 31.20
C THR A 271 0.85 5.32 30.18
N LYS A 272 1.99 5.88 30.60
CA LYS A 272 2.96 6.56 29.71
C LYS A 272 3.32 5.60 28.57
N LYS A 273 3.11 6.06 27.33
CA LYS A 273 3.70 5.42 26.14
C LYS A 273 5.20 5.32 26.40
N VAL A 274 5.71 4.12 26.57
CA VAL A 274 7.17 3.91 26.60
C VAL A 274 7.63 4.09 25.16
N ARG A 275 8.05 5.30 24.81
CA ARG A 275 8.82 5.54 23.61
C ARG A 275 10.15 4.84 23.80
N ILE A 276 10.37 3.77 23.07
CA ILE A 276 11.69 3.15 22.98
C ILE A 276 12.57 4.20 22.28
N THR A 277 13.56 4.72 23.00
CA THR A 277 14.51 5.68 22.43
C THR A 277 15.51 4.95 21.55
N GLU A 278 16.05 5.62 20.54
CA GLU A 278 17.04 5.04 19.61
C GLU A 278 18.23 4.40 20.34
N SER A 279 18.66 4.96 21.46
CA SER A 279 19.75 4.43 22.30
C SER A 279 19.37 3.15 23.04
N SER A 280 18.15 3.08 23.57
CA SER A 280 17.63 1.85 24.21
C SER A 280 17.47 0.74 23.18
N TYR A 281 17.12 1.11 21.99
CA TYR A 281 16.89 0.26 20.87
C TYR A 281 18.18 -0.39 20.33
N LYS A 282 19.23 0.39 20.03
CA LYS A 282 20.54 -0.11 19.61
C LYS A 282 21.19 -1.04 20.63
N ARG A 283 20.85 -0.92 21.91
CA ARG A 283 21.36 -1.76 22.99
C ARG A 283 20.68 -3.12 23.06
N ILE A 284 19.39 -3.18 22.69
CA ILE A 284 18.55 -4.39 22.77
C ILE A 284 18.66 -5.21 21.48
N PHE A 285 18.86 -4.56 20.34
CA PHE A 285 18.69 -5.16 19.01
C PHE A 285 19.90 -4.94 18.10
N LYS A 286 21.04 -5.52 18.46
CA LYS A 286 22.30 -5.35 17.68
C LYS A 286 22.23 -5.75 16.20
N ASP A 287 21.29 -6.61 15.82
CA ASP A 287 21.18 -7.18 14.47
C ASP A 287 19.86 -6.84 13.74
N VAL A 288 19.15 -5.81 14.18
CA VAL A 288 17.87 -5.41 13.61
C VAL A 288 18.04 -4.18 12.74
N SER A 289 17.70 -4.28 11.49
CA SER A 289 17.44 -3.10 10.64
C SER A 289 16.13 -2.46 11.09
N LEU A 290 16.21 -1.63 12.10
CA LEU A 290 15.07 -0.88 12.57
C LEU A 290 15.10 0.50 11.97
N TYR A 291 13.92 0.95 11.71
CA TYR A 291 13.67 2.18 11.02
C TYR A 291 12.97 3.13 11.98
N PHE A 292 13.71 4.12 12.47
CA PHE A 292 13.19 5.26 13.20
C PHE A 292 12.87 6.40 12.27
#